data_2bf8b5a87c2194d4e6a1e4529136a57d
#
_entry.id   2bf8b5a87c2194d4e6a1e4529136a57d
#
_cell.length_a   1.000
_cell.length_b   1.000
_cell.length_c   1.000
_cell.angle_alpha   90.00
_cell.angle_beta   90.00
_cell.angle_gamma   90.00
#
_symmetry.space_group_name_H-M   'P 1'
#
loop_
_entity.id
_entity.type
_entity.pdbx_description
1 polymer ?
#
loop_
_entity_poly.entity_id
_entity_poly.type
_entity_poly.pdbx_seq_one_letter_code
_entity_poly.pdbx_strand_id
1 'polypeptide(L)'
;LQAKTQIHAVGENDFYRTRLTQSLEVAQIGSSLVSQLKFAESYVAISDQLHIEKSELQKQLKPLLPSNDLIESLCFAHDIGHPPFGHGGEVALNYMMRNHGGFEGNAQTFRIITKLEPYTETAGMNLTRRAILGVVKYPNILDLSSPQYVQLPHTESADPRYVKISDWKPGKGLFRDDVTMFDWLLQNLSENDRTLFGSFQKVRSNPVEFLKTQFKSLDCSIMELADDIAYGVHDLEDAIVTGVV
;
A
#
# COMPACT_ATOMS: atom_id res chain seq x y z
N LEU A 1 5.28 -8.54 12.79
CA LEU A 1 4.19 -7.58 12.98
C LEU A 1 4.02 -7.19 14.45
N GLN A 2 3.89 -8.16 15.35
CA GLN A 2 3.67 -7.90 16.79
C GLN A 2 4.82 -7.08 17.44
N ALA A 3 6.05 -7.26 17.01
CA ALA A 3 7.21 -6.53 17.52
C ALA A 3 7.55 -5.23 16.79
N LYS A 4 6.77 -4.85 15.77
CA LYS A 4 6.96 -3.62 15.00
C LYS A 4 6.12 -2.50 15.61
N THR A 5 6.76 -1.52 16.24
CA THR A 5 6.12 -0.28 16.70
C THR A 5 5.96 0.70 15.55
N GLN A 6 4.91 1.55 15.57
CA GLN A 6 4.66 2.52 14.51
C GLN A 6 5.32 3.87 14.74
N ILE A 7 5.04 4.56 15.82
CA ILE A 7 5.45 5.97 16.00
C ILE A 7 6.26 6.21 17.25
N HIS A 8 5.91 5.63 18.39
CA HIS A 8 6.60 5.87 19.66
C HIS A 8 7.32 4.64 20.19
N ALA A 9 8.57 4.84 20.60
CA ALA A 9 9.31 3.86 21.33
C ALA A 9 8.69 3.65 22.72
N VAL A 10 8.70 2.40 23.15
CA VAL A 10 8.31 1.91 24.47
C VAL A 10 8.69 2.89 25.57
N GLY A 11 7.72 3.55 26.19
CA GLY A 11 7.89 4.39 27.35
C GLY A 11 6.56 4.58 28.05
N GLU A 12 6.47 4.13 29.25
CA GLU A 12 5.54 4.46 30.34
C GLU A 12 4.01 4.46 30.17
N ASN A 13 3.43 4.21 28.98
CA ASN A 13 1.98 4.13 28.81
C ASN A 13 1.57 2.79 28.21
N ASP A 14 0.47 2.22 28.71
CA ASP A 14 -0.05 0.87 28.44
C ASP A 14 -0.60 0.62 27.02
N PHE A 15 -0.41 1.52 26.06
CA PHE A 15 -0.94 1.39 24.72
C PHE A 15 0.18 1.25 23.68
N TYR A 16 0.56 -0.01 23.42
CA TYR A 16 1.48 -0.31 22.32
C TYR A 16 0.69 -0.46 21.01
N ARG A 17 0.82 0.52 20.11
CA ARG A 17 0.38 0.36 18.73
C ARG A 17 1.44 -0.38 17.95
N THR A 18 1.13 -1.61 17.61
CA THR A 18 1.97 -2.43 16.74
C THR A 18 1.31 -2.51 15.36
N ARG A 19 2.07 -2.89 14.34
CA ARG A 19 1.49 -3.17 13.02
C ARG A 19 0.46 -4.30 13.07
N LEU A 20 0.57 -5.21 14.02
CA LEU A 20 -0.44 -6.26 14.21
C LEU A 20 -1.78 -5.67 14.66
N THR A 21 -1.79 -4.82 15.68
CA THR A 21 -3.03 -4.19 16.17
C THR A 21 -3.66 -3.30 15.12
N GLN A 22 -2.84 -2.51 14.40
CA GLN A 22 -3.33 -1.72 13.27
C GLN A 22 -3.94 -2.61 12.18
N SER A 23 -3.28 -3.69 11.76
CA SER A 23 -3.83 -4.58 10.72
C SER A 23 -5.16 -5.20 11.12
N LEU A 24 -5.37 -5.51 12.42
CA LEU A 24 -6.65 -5.98 12.95
C LEU A 24 -7.75 -4.92 12.83
N GLU A 25 -7.44 -3.68 13.18
CA GLU A 25 -8.39 -2.55 13.07
C GLU A 25 -8.70 -2.23 11.61
N VAL A 26 -7.69 -2.19 10.74
CA VAL A 26 -7.88 -2.00 9.29
C VAL A 26 -8.77 -3.10 8.71
N ALA A 27 -8.61 -4.36 9.15
CA ALA A 27 -9.45 -5.46 8.69
C ALA A 27 -10.91 -5.29 9.13
N GLN A 28 -11.15 -4.86 10.37
CA GLN A 28 -12.49 -4.58 10.87
C GLN A 28 -13.15 -3.42 10.11
N ILE A 29 -12.42 -2.32 9.88
CA ILE A 29 -12.91 -1.18 9.12
C ILE A 29 -13.18 -1.59 7.66
N GLY A 30 -12.27 -2.31 7.02
CA GLY A 30 -12.43 -2.79 5.66
C GLY A 30 -13.66 -3.67 5.47
N SER A 31 -13.88 -4.60 6.38
CA SER A 31 -15.08 -5.46 6.42
C SER A 31 -16.36 -4.64 6.59
N SER A 32 -16.31 -3.60 7.46
CA SER A 32 -17.44 -2.69 7.69
C SER A 32 -17.73 -1.84 6.45
N LEU A 33 -16.71 -1.31 5.77
CA LEU A 33 -16.85 -0.56 4.51
C LEU A 33 -17.51 -1.42 3.42
N VAL A 34 -17.04 -2.65 3.23
CA VAL A 34 -17.64 -3.57 2.26
C VAL A 34 -19.09 -3.87 2.60
N SER A 35 -19.40 -4.10 3.87
CA SER A 35 -20.77 -4.33 4.33
C SER A 35 -21.64 -3.10 4.04
N GLN A 36 -21.14 -1.90 4.33
CA GLN A 36 -21.85 -0.65 4.05
C GLN A 36 -22.08 -0.44 2.54
N LEU A 37 -21.08 -0.72 1.70
CA LEU A 37 -21.21 -0.61 0.24
C LEU A 37 -22.21 -1.59 -0.37
N LYS A 38 -22.58 -2.66 0.32
CA LYS A 38 -23.64 -3.59 -0.13
C LYS A 38 -25.07 -3.04 0.05
N PHE A 39 -25.25 -2.01 0.88
CA PHE A 39 -26.55 -1.40 1.09
C PHE A 39 -26.89 -0.39 -0.02
N ALA A 40 -28.17 -0.35 -0.36
CA ALA A 40 -28.67 0.49 -1.44
C ALA A 40 -28.47 2.00 -1.20
N GLU A 41 -28.49 2.43 0.04
CA GLU A 41 -28.34 3.84 0.44
C GLU A 41 -26.95 4.39 0.07
N SER A 42 -25.93 3.56 0.03
CA SER A 42 -24.56 3.96 -0.31
C SER A 42 -24.42 4.44 -1.77
N TYR A 43 -25.37 4.12 -2.63
CA TYR A 43 -25.31 4.48 -4.05
C TYR A 43 -26.03 5.79 -4.41
N VAL A 44 -26.69 6.45 -3.45
CA VAL A 44 -27.47 7.68 -3.74
C VAL A 44 -26.57 8.79 -4.27
N ALA A 45 -25.55 9.15 -3.54
CA ALA A 45 -24.64 10.24 -3.94
C ALA A 45 -23.91 9.94 -5.26
N ILE A 46 -23.54 8.68 -5.49
CA ILE A 46 -22.85 8.26 -6.73
C ILE A 46 -23.80 8.26 -7.92
N SER A 47 -25.06 7.80 -7.73
CA SER A 47 -26.06 7.80 -8.78
C SER A 47 -26.41 9.23 -9.24
N ASP A 48 -26.48 10.17 -8.29
CA ASP A 48 -26.72 11.59 -8.57
C ASP A 48 -25.57 12.20 -9.39
N GLN A 49 -24.31 11.90 -9.01
CA GLN A 49 -23.14 12.40 -9.75
C GLN A 49 -23.00 11.83 -11.16
N LEU A 50 -23.30 10.54 -11.33
CA LEU A 50 -23.17 9.87 -12.62
C LEU A 50 -24.41 9.96 -13.50
N HIS A 51 -25.52 10.50 -12.98
CA HIS A 51 -26.83 10.52 -13.66
C HIS A 51 -27.30 9.12 -14.08
N ILE A 52 -27.02 8.10 -13.25
CA ILE A 52 -27.42 6.71 -13.46
C ILE A 52 -28.44 6.34 -12.38
N GLU A 53 -29.50 5.65 -12.77
CA GLU A 53 -30.47 5.14 -11.81
C GLU A 53 -29.80 4.29 -10.72
N LYS A 54 -30.10 4.57 -9.44
CA LYS A 54 -29.53 3.90 -8.26
C LYS A 54 -29.59 2.37 -8.37
N SER A 55 -30.72 1.84 -8.82
CA SER A 55 -30.96 0.39 -8.99
C SER A 55 -30.02 -0.22 -10.03
N GLU A 56 -29.78 0.49 -11.12
CA GLU A 56 -28.88 0.05 -12.18
C GLU A 56 -27.42 0.11 -11.72
N LEU A 57 -27.03 1.19 -11.06
CA LEU A 57 -25.69 1.33 -10.48
C LEU A 57 -25.40 0.22 -9.45
N GLN A 58 -26.36 -0.06 -8.56
CA GLN A 58 -26.23 -1.13 -7.57
C GLN A 58 -26.08 -2.50 -8.24
N LYS A 59 -26.88 -2.77 -9.28
CA LYS A 59 -26.81 -4.02 -10.03
C LYS A 59 -25.45 -4.23 -10.70
N GLN A 60 -24.84 -3.15 -11.20
CA GLN A 60 -23.53 -3.21 -11.83
C GLN A 60 -22.39 -3.36 -10.79
N LEU A 61 -22.41 -2.60 -9.70
CA LEU A 61 -21.30 -2.53 -8.75
C LEU A 61 -21.32 -3.64 -7.70
N LYS A 62 -22.48 -4.07 -7.21
CA LYS A 62 -22.60 -5.08 -6.15
C LYS A 62 -21.86 -6.40 -6.46
N PRO A 63 -21.88 -6.94 -7.67
CA PRO A 63 -21.13 -8.14 -8.02
C PRO A 63 -19.59 -7.95 -8.02
N LEU A 64 -19.13 -6.71 -8.11
CA LEU A 64 -17.70 -6.38 -8.15
C LEU A 64 -17.12 -6.24 -6.74
N LEU A 65 -17.94 -6.02 -5.72
CA LEU A 65 -17.48 -5.87 -4.35
C LEU A 65 -16.82 -7.16 -3.85
N PRO A 66 -15.75 -7.05 -3.03
CA PRO A 66 -15.13 -8.21 -2.42
C PRO A 66 -16.07 -8.87 -1.38
N SER A 67 -15.78 -10.12 -1.03
CA SER A 67 -16.32 -10.71 0.20
C SER A 67 -15.65 -10.06 1.43
N ASN A 68 -16.29 -10.19 2.59
CA ASN A 68 -15.69 -9.71 3.83
C ASN A 68 -14.38 -10.46 4.12
N ASP A 69 -14.34 -11.78 3.90
CA ASP A 69 -13.14 -12.61 4.09
C ASP A 69 -11.98 -12.14 3.18
N LEU A 70 -12.28 -11.78 1.93
CA LEU A 70 -11.27 -11.28 1.01
C LEU A 70 -10.70 -9.95 1.50
N ILE A 71 -11.56 -8.96 1.82
CA ILE A 71 -11.05 -7.65 2.24
C ILE A 71 -10.30 -7.72 3.56
N GLU A 72 -10.74 -8.53 4.52
CA GLU A 72 -10.02 -8.77 5.77
C GLU A 72 -8.63 -9.36 5.50
N SER A 73 -8.54 -10.35 4.61
CA SER A 73 -7.26 -10.94 4.21
C SER A 73 -6.30 -9.93 3.58
N LEU A 74 -6.82 -9.04 2.72
CA LEU A 74 -6.03 -7.95 2.13
C LEU A 74 -5.54 -6.98 3.20
N CYS A 75 -6.40 -6.59 4.12
CA CYS A 75 -6.06 -5.71 5.25
C CYS A 75 -5.01 -6.34 6.17
N PHE A 76 -5.06 -7.65 6.43
CA PHE A 76 -4.01 -8.33 7.19
C PHE A 76 -2.67 -8.36 6.48
N ALA A 77 -2.67 -8.45 5.16
CA ALA A 77 -1.46 -8.58 4.35
C ALA A 77 -0.81 -7.24 3.96
N HIS A 78 -1.55 -6.12 4.00
CA HIS A 78 -1.15 -4.86 3.35
C HIS A 78 0.23 -4.35 3.78
N ASP A 79 0.58 -4.53 5.05
CA ASP A 79 1.80 -3.99 5.66
C ASP A 79 2.87 -5.05 6.00
N ILE A 80 2.71 -6.30 5.54
CA ILE A 80 3.62 -7.40 5.91
C ILE A 80 5.06 -7.16 5.45
N GLY A 81 5.26 -6.41 4.36
CA GLY A 81 6.56 -6.06 3.81
C GLY A 81 7.21 -4.82 4.43
N HIS A 82 6.49 -4.03 5.22
CA HIS A 82 7.06 -2.83 5.82
C HIS A 82 8.07 -3.18 6.92
N PRO A 83 9.20 -2.47 6.99
CA PRO A 83 10.25 -2.74 7.96
C PRO A 83 9.87 -2.23 9.36
N PRO A 84 10.62 -2.61 10.41
CA PRO A 84 10.54 -1.95 11.70
C PRO A 84 10.94 -0.48 11.60
N PHE A 85 10.48 0.34 12.55
CA PHE A 85 10.72 1.79 12.65
C PHE A 85 10.04 2.61 11.55
N GLY A 86 8.94 2.11 10.99
CA GLY A 86 8.08 2.83 10.04
C GLY A 86 8.82 3.38 8.81
N HIS A 87 8.46 4.58 8.39
CA HIS A 87 9.09 5.23 7.23
C HIS A 87 10.58 5.54 7.42
N GLY A 88 11.05 5.77 8.66
CA GLY A 88 12.46 5.94 8.94
C GLY A 88 13.26 4.68 8.63
N GLY A 89 12.74 3.52 9.03
CA GLY A 89 13.33 2.21 8.72
C GLY A 89 13.31 1.92 7.22
N GLU A 90 12.23 2.27 6.53
CA GLU A 90 12.12 2.13 5.07
C GLU A 90 13.19 2.95 4.33
N VAL A 91 13.37 4.22 4.71
CA VAL A 91 14.40 5.09 4.14
C VAL A 91 15.80 4.57 4.42
N ALA A 92 16.07 4.11 5.65
CA ALA A 92 17.36 3.56 6.03
C ALA A 92 17.68 2.30 5.22
N LEU A 93 16.72 1.38 5.05
CA LEU A 93 16.89 0.20 4.22
C LEU A 93 17.09 0.56 2.74
N ASN A 94 16.33 1.52 2.22
CA ASN A 94 16.51 1.98 0.85
C ASN A 94 17.92 2.53 0.62
N TYR A 95 18.44 3.34 1.56
CA TYR A 95 19.82 3.83 1.52
C TYR A 95 20.84 2.68 1.54
N MET A 96 20.69 1.73 2.44
CA MET A 96 21.60 0.58 2.55
C MET A 96 21.58 -0.31 1.30
N MET A 97 20.42 -0.45 0.68
CA MET A 97 20.20 -1.25 -0.53
C MET A 97 20.41 -0.50 -1.84
N ARG A 98 20.88 0.75 -1.80
CA ARG A 98 20.99 1.65 -2.97
C ARG A 98 21.74 1.04 -4.19
N ASN A 99 22.71 0.18 -3.94
CA ASN A 99 23.48 -0.50 -4.99
C ASN A 99 22.87 -1.86 -5.37
N HIS A 100 21.74 -2.25 -4.78
CA HIS A 100 21.11 -3.56 -4.92
C HIS A 100 19.60 -3.45 -5.23
N GLY A 101 19.17 -2.40 -5.90
CA GLY A 101 17.77 -2.22 -6.31
C GLY A 101 16.91 -1.48 -5.30
N GLY A 102 17.49 -0.94 -4.21
CA GLY A 102 16.76 -0.19 -3.20
C GLY A 102 15.83 -1.05 -2.34
N PHE A 103 14.97 -0.37 -1.58
CA PHE A 103 13.94 -1.01 -0.76
C PHE A 103 12.65 -0.18 -0.79
N GLU A 104 11.51 -0.85 -0.91
CA GLU A 104 10.17 -0.25 -0.84
C GLU A 104 9.20 -1.24 -0.15
N GLY A 105 8.45 -0.77 0.83
CA GLY A 105 7.64 -1.63 1.70
C GLY A 105 6.52 -2.37 0.98
N ASN A 106 5.82 -1.72 0.04
CA ASN A 106 4.75 -2.38 -0.73
C ASN A 106 5.32 -3.36 -1.77
N ALA A 107 6.47 -3.04 -2.38
CA ALA A 107 7.19 -4.00 -3.22
C ALA A 107 7.59 -5.24 -2.43
N GLN A 108 8.05 -5.05 -1.20
CA GLN A 108 8.39 -6.16 -0.32
C GLN A 108 7.15 -6.96 0.10
N THR A 109 6.00 -6.31 0.33
CA THR A 109 4.73 -7.02 0.55
C THR A 109 4.41 -7.94 -0.63
N PHE A 110 4.46 -7.40 -1.86
CA PHE A 110 4.23 -8.18 -3.07
C PHE A 110 5.19 -9.37 -3.18
N ARG A 111 6.49 -9.15 -2.96
CA ARG A 111 7.52 -10.20 -2.99
C ARG A 111 7.29 -11.27 -1.93
N ILE A 112 6.89 -10.91 -0.72
CA ILE A 112 6.61 -11.87 0.35
C ILE A 112 5.45 -12.78 -0.07
N ILE A 113 4.31 -12.24 -0.45
CA ILE A 113 3.11 -13.03 -0.75
C ILE A 113 3.22 -13.86 -2.02
N THR A 114 4.03 -13.43 -2.99
CA THR A 114 4.16 -14.11 -4.29
C THR A 114 5.37 -15.02 -4.41
N LYS A 115 6.37 -14.88 -3.51
CA LYS A 115 7.66 -15.57 -3.69
C LYS A 115 8.29 -16.06 -2.39
N LEU A 116 8.34 -15.26 -1.33
CA LEU A 116 9.17 -15.57 -0.16
C LEU A 116 8.45 -16.38 0.90
N GLU A 117 7.14 -16.28 0.98
CA GLU A 117 6.36 -17.06 1.95
C GLU A 117 6.45 -18.56 1.61
N PRO A 118 6.87 -19.43 2.54
CA PRO A 118 7.20 -20.82 2.24
C PRO A 118 5.99 -21.76 2.17
N TYR A 119 4.77 -21.25 1.96
CA TYR A 119 3.58 -22.07 1.82
C TYR A 119 3.63 -22.95 0.57
N THR A 120 4.19 -22.43 -0.54
CA THR A 120 4.50 -23.21 -1.72
C THR A 120 5.95 -23.02 -2.12
N GLU A 121 6.51 -23.98 -2.87
CA GLU A 121 7.90 -23.95 -3.30
C GLU A 121 8.22 -22.80 -4.27
N THR A 122 7.26 -22.42 -5.13
CA THR A 122 7.53 -21.49 -6.24
C THR A 122 6.59 -20.30 -6.34
N ALA A 123 5.48 -20.29 -5.61
CA ALA A 123 4.42 -19.27 -5.75
C ALA A 123 4.05 -18.58 -4.42
N GLY A 124 4.95 -18.59 -3.44
CA GLY A 124 4.73 -17.97 -2.14
C GLY A 124 3.45 -18.50 -1.48
N MET A 125 2.55 -17.62 -1.08
CA MET A 125 1.24 -17.97 -0.48
C MET A 125 0.26 -18.61 -1.48
N ASN A 126 0.58 -18.65 -2.77
CA ASN A 126 -0.29 -19.17 -3.83
C ASN A 126 -1.69 -18.51 -3.85
N LEU A 127 -1.73 -17.21 -3.68
CA LEU A 127 -2.96 -16.45 -3.65
C LEU A 127 -3.61 -16.34 -5.03
N THR A 128 -4.92 -16.11 -5.06
CA THR A 128 -5.62 -15.82 -6.30
C THR A 128 -5.14 -14.48 -6.89
N ARG A 129 -5.23 -14.33 -8.20
CA ARG A 129 -4.89 -13.09 -8.92
C ARG A 129 -5.61 -11.87 -8.35
N ARG A 130 -6.90 -12.01 -8.00
CA ARG A 130 -7.68 -10.95 -7.37
C ARG A 130 -7.11 -10.55 -6.01
N ALA A 131 -6.72 -11.50 -5.18
CA ALA A 131 -6.13 -11.22 -3.88
C ALA A 131 -4.79 -10.50 -4.01
N ILE A 132 -3.93 -10.93 -4.95
CA ILE A 132 -2.65 -10.25 -5.19
C ILE A 132 -2.89 -8.82 -5.71
N LEU A 133 -3.80 -8.60 -6.66
CA LEU A 133 -4.17 -7.25 -7.13
C LEU A 133 -4.70 -6.36 -6.00
N GLY A 134 -5.38 -6.95 -5.02
CA GLY A 134 -5.94 -6.23 -3.88
C GLY A 134 -4.91 -5.64 -2.94
N VAL A 135 -3.66 -6.12 -2.93
CA VAL A 135 -2.57 -5.56 -2.10
C VAL A 135 -1.60 -4.69 -2.91
N VAL A 136 -1.73 -4.62 -4.23
CA VAL A 136 -0.84 -3.81 -5.08
C VAL A 136 -1.30 -2.35 -5.09
N LYS A 137 -0.73 -1.55 -4.19
CA LYS A 137 -1.02 -0.10 -4.10
C LYS A 137 -0.45 0.68 -5.30
N TYR A 138 0.69 0.22 -5.84
CA TYR A 138 1.43 0.91 -6.93
C TYR A 138 1.77 -0.08 -8.04
N PRO A 139 0.86 -0.29 -9.03
CA PRO A 139 1.02 -1.26 -10.09
C PRO A 139 1.98 -0.79 -11.20
N ASN A 140 3.22 -0.57 -10.87
CA ASN A 140 4.32 -0.25 -11.77
C ASN A 140 5.61 -0.89 -11.28
N ILE A 141 6.58 -1.05 -12.17
CA ILE A 141 7.91 -1.51 -11.81
C ILE A 141 8.79 -0.32 -11.43
N LEU A 142 9.48 -0.44 -10.31
CA LEU A 142 10.50 0.53 -9.89
C LEU A 142 11.65 0.51 -10.88
N ASP A 143 11.78 1.59 -11.62
CA ASP A 143 12.93 1.81 -12.50
C ASP A 143 13.89 2.81 -11.86
N LEU A 144 14.89 2.31 -11.15
CA LEU A 144 15.91 3.12 -10.50
C LEU A 144 16.81 3.88 -11.48
N SER A 145 16.78 3.52 -12.77
CA SER A 145 17.48 4.26 -13.84
C SER A 145 16.66 5.45 -14.35
N SER A 146 15.40 5.54 -13.96
CA SER A 146 14.53 6.66 -14.33
C SER A 146 15.04 7.97 -13.77
N PRO A 147 14.94 9.10 -14.50
CA PRO A 147 15.36 10.43 -14.03
C PRO A 147 14.78 10.85 -12.68
N GLN A 148 13.63 10.30 -12.29
CA GLN A 148 13.01 10.53 -10.98
C GLN A 148 13.78 9.89 -9.81
N TYR A 149 14.66 8.91 -10.09
CA TYR A 149 15.52 8.25 -9.10
C TYR A 149 17.01 8.63 -9.27
N VAL A 150 17.40 9.18 -10.42
CA VAL A 150 18.80 9.59 -10.73
C VAL A 150 19.24 10.79 -9.89
N GLN A 151 18.35 11.46 -9.18
CA GLN A 151 18.69 12.55 -8.27
C GLN A 151 19.16 12.07 -6.89
N LEU A 152 19.30 10.77 -6.68
CA LEU A 152 19.97 10.28 -5.49
C LEU A 152 21.42 10.80 -5.49
N PRO A 153 21.84 11.53 -4.46
CA PRO A 153 23.18 12.07 -4.42
C PRO A 153 24.19 10.93 -4.57
N HIS A 154 24.99 10.95 -5.62
CA HIS A 154 26.13 10.07 -5.77
C HIS A 154 27.23 10.48 -4.78
N THR A 155 26.95 10.33 -3.50
CA THR A 155 27.97 10.55 -2.47
C THR A 155 28.68 9.23 -2.23
N GLU A 156 29.71 9.00 -3.00
CA GLU A 156 30.61 7.84 -2.84
C GLU A 156 31.30 7.79 -1.46
N SER A 157 31.22 8.85 -0.67
CA SER A 157 31.94 8.97 0.59
C SER A 157 31.16 9.60 1.75
N ALA A 158 29.85 9.66 1.70
CA ALA A 158 29.11 10.25 2.82
C ALA A 158 29.10 9.28 4.00
N ASP A 159 29.69 9.71 5.11
CA ASP A 159 29.49 9.06 6.39
C ASP A 159 27.98 8.90 6.65
N PRO A 160 27.48 7.68 6.91
CA PRO A 160 26.05 7.43 7.11
C PRO A 160 25.39 8.35 8.14
N ARG A 161 26.18 8.89 9.07
CA ARG A 161 25.72 9.85 10.10
C ARG A 161 25.29 11.21 9.56
N TYR A 162 25.69 11.55 8.34
CA TYR A 162 25.41 12.86 7.70
C TYR A 162 24.49 12.74 6.48
N VAL A 163 23.87 11.57 6.27
CA VAL A 163 22.93 11.38 5.17
C VAL A 163 21.63 12.12 5.44
N LYS A 164 21.24 12.97 4.50
CA LYS A 164 19.95 13.65 4.59
C LYS A 164 18.83 12.68 4.23
N ILE A 165 18.10 12.23 5.22
CA ILE A 165 17.05 11.18 5.13
C ILE A 165 16.02 11.50 4.04
N SER A 166 15.62 12.79 3.88
CA SER A 166 14.64 13.19 2.87
C SER A 166 15.03 12.85 1.44
N ASP A 167 16.34 12.75 1.15
CA ASP A 167 16.85 12.50 -0.19
C ASP A 167 16.79 11.01 -0.58
N TRP A 168 16.52 10.14 0.40
CA TRP A 168 16.51 8.69 0.25
C TRP A 168 15.12 8.06 0.40
N LYS A 169 14.06 8.86 0.31
CA LYS A 169 12.70 8.30 0.26
C LYS A 169 12.57 7.37 -0.94
N PRO A 170 12.11 6.11 -0.76
CA PRO A 170 11.97 5.19 -1.86
C PRO A 170 10.90 5.67 -2.84
N GLY A 171 11.11 5.39 -4.11
CA GLY A 171 10.05 5.47 -5.10
C GLY A 171 8.94 4.46 -4.80
N LYS A 172 7.78 4.61 -5.42
CA LYS A 172 6.63 3.72 -5.22
C LYS A 172 6.46 2.80 -6.42
N GLY A 173 6.39 1.48 -6.19
CA GLY A 173 6.26 0.47 -7.24
C GLY A 173 6.79 -0.89 -6.79
N LEU A 174 6.85 -1.85 -7.70
CA LEU A 174 7.32 -3.22 -7.48
C LEU A 174 8.78 -3.37 -7.91
N PHE A 175 9.51 -4.31 -7.32
CA PHE A 175 10.90 -4.55 -7.71
C PHE A 175 11.00 -5.14 -9.12
N ARG A 176 12.04 -4.77 -9.86
CA ARG A 176 12.29 -5.26 -11.22
C ARG A 176 12.38 -6.80 -11.28
N ASP A 177 12.92 -7.44 -10.27
CA ASP A 177 13.05 -8.90 -10.20
C ASP A 177 11.70 -9.64 -10.09
N ASP A 178 10.61 -8.92 -9.81
CA ASP A 178 9.27 -9.46 -9.68
C ASP A 178 8.39 -9.19 -10.92
N VAL A 179 8.99 -8.65 -12.02
CA VAL A 179 8.29 -8.30 -13.27
C VAL A 179 7.53 -9.48 -13.86
N THR A 180 8.09 -10.68 -13.84
CA THR A 180 7.44 -11.88 -14.40
C THR A 180 6.12 -12.19 -13.68
N MET A 181 6.10 -12.06 -12.36
CA MET A 181 4.88 -12.26 -11.58
C MET A 181 3.89 -11.12 -11.81
N PHE A 182 4.38 -9.89 -11.97
CA PHE A 182 3.53 -8.74 -12.28
C PHE A 182 2.91 -8.85 -13.68
N ASP A 183 3.65 -9.28 -14.68
CA ASP A 183 3.14 -9.55 -16.03
C ASP A 183 2.07 -10.64 -16.03
N TRP A 184 2.30 -11.74 -15.28
CA TRP A 184 1.29 -12.77 -15.07
C TRP A 184 0.03 -12.20 -14.42
N LEU A 185 0.17 -11.32 -13.46
CA LEU A 185 -0.94 -10.69 -12.77
C LEU A 185 -1.83 -9.88 -13.72
N LEU A 186 -1.22 -9.17 -14.67
CA LEU A 186 -1.92 -8.30 -15.62
C LEU A 186 -2.34 -9.01 -16.92
N GLN A 187 -1.92 -10.25 -17.17
CA GLN A 187 -2.10 -10.89 -18.48
C GLN A 187 -3.56 -11.01 -18.95
N ASN A 188 -4.54 -11.04 -18.03
CA ASN A 188 -5.97 -11.13 -18.36
C ASN A 188 -6.65 -9.77 -18.54
N LEU A 189 -5.94 -8.66 -18.30
CA LEU A 189 -6.45 -7.33 -18.56
C LEU A 189 -6.35 -7.00 -20.06
N SER A 190 -7.29 -6.21 -20.56
CA SER A 190 -7.19 -5.65 -21.91
C SER A 190 -5.96 -4.73 -22.01
N GLU A 191 -5.48 -4.46 -23.21
CA GLU A 191 -4.36 -3.54 -23.44
C GLU A 191 -4.68 -2.13 -22.92
N ASN A 192 -5.93 -1.67 -23.08
CA ASN A 192 -6.40 -0.40 -22.55
C ASN A 192 -6.35 -0.38 -21.03
N ASP A 193 -6.84 -1.43 -20.37
CA ASP A 193 -6.82 -1.52 -18.90
C ASP A 193 -5.38 -1.57 -18.35
N ARG A 194 -4.47 -2.28 -19.02
CA ARG A 194 -3.04 -2.29 -18.63
C ARG A 194 -2.43 -0.91 -18.73
N THR A 195 -2.74 -0.18 -19.81
CA THR A 195 -2.26 1.20 -20.01
C THR A 195 -2.80 2.13 -18.94
N LEU A 196 -4.09 2.05 -18.63
CA LEU A 196 -4.70 2.84 -17.55
C LEU A 196 -4.10 2.49 -16.19
N PHE A 197 -3.96 1.19 -15.89
CA PHE A 197 -3.43 0.70 -14.62
C PHE A 197 -1.98 1.15 -14.38
N GLY A 198 -1.17 1.21 -15.45
CA GLY A 198 0.21 1.71 -15.42
C GLY A 198 0.35 3.22 -15.56
N SER A 199 -0.76 3.98 -15.67
CA SER A 199 -0.67 5.42 -15.83
C SER A 199 -0.27 6.13 -14.52
N PHE A 200 0.46 7.25 -14.67
CA PHE A 200 1.02 8.00 -13.55
C PHE A 200 0.40 9.38 -13.42
N GLN A 201 0.33 9.84 -12.18
CA GLN A 201 0.13 11.25 -11.85
C GLN A 201 1.35 11.80 -11.09
N LYS A 202 1.65 13.07 -11.32
CA LYS A 202 2.65 13.78 -10.54
C LYS A 202 2.07 14.16 -9.19
N VAL A 203 2.74 13.75 -8.14
CA VAL A 203 2.42 14.17 -6.77
C VAL A 203 3.50 15.13 -6.31
N ARG A 204 3.11 16.36 -5.95
CA ARG A 204 4.00 17.32 -5.35
C ARG A 204 4.11 17.07 -3.86
N SER A 205 5.27 16.61 -3.45
CA SER A 205 5.67 16.60 -2.05
C SER A 205 6.91 17.47 -1.93
N ASN A 206 6.79 18.62 -1.26
CA ASN A 206 7.90 19.56 -1.12
C ASN A 206 9.06 18.93 -0.32
N PRO A 207 10.31 18.84 -0.84
CA PRO A 207 10.84 19.46 -2.06
C PRO A 207 10.87 18.57 -3.32
N VAL A 208 10.39 17.33 -3.29
CA VAL A 208 10.58 16.33 -4.36
C VAL A 208 9.26 16.02 -5.06
N GLU A 209 9.21 16.13 -6.40
CA GLU A 209 8.15 15.54 -7.20
C GLU A 209 8.42 14.05 -7.36
N PHE A 210 7.41 13.22 -7.11
CA PHE A 210 7.46 11.79 -7.42
C PHE A 210 6.24 11.36 -8.21
N LEU A 211 6.41 10.31 -9.00
CA LEU A 211 5.32 9.71 -9.74
C LEU A 211 4.61 8.69 -8.86
N LYS A 212 3.28 8.76 -8.83
CA LYS A 212 2.41 7.77 -8.19
C LYS A 212 1.48 7.22 -9.26
N THR A 213 1.23 5.92 -9.27
CA THR A 213 0.22 5.34 -10.14
C THR A 213 -1.15 5.93 -9.87
N GLN A 214 -1.90 6.19 -10.94
CA GLN A 214 -3.20 6.86 -10.85
C GLN A 214 -4.31 5.89 -10.44
N PHE A 215 -4.20 4.64 -10.87
CA PHE A 215 -5.22 3.61 -10.66
C PHE A 215 -4.69 2.43 -9.84
N LYS A 216 -5.60 1.77 -9.18
CA LYS A 216 -5.42 0.51 -8.46
C LYS A 216 -6.72 -0.31 -8.53
N SER A 217 -6.72 -1.55 -8.07
CA SER A 217 -7.95 -2.35 -8.04
C SER A 217 -8.98 -1.78 -7.05
N LEU A 218 -10.26 -2.07 -7.27
CA LEU A 218 -11.33 -1.68 -6.35
C LEU A 218 -11.06 -2.21 -4.93
N ASP A 219 -10.67 -3.48 -4.84
CA ASP A 219 -10.39 -4.12 -3.55
C ASP A 219 -9.21 -3.41 -2.83
N CYS A 220 -8.16 -3.03 -3.57
CA CYS A 220 -7.05 -2.25 -3.04
C CYS A 220 -7.49 -0.85 -2.58
N SER A 221 -8.39 -0.20 -3.30
CA SER A 221 -8.90 1.11 -2.92
C SER A 221 -9.70 1.07 -1.62
N ILE A 222 -10.50 0.01 -1.41
CA ILE A 222 -11.24 -0.19 -0.16
C ILE A 222 -10.27 -0.47 1.00
N MET A 223 -9.28 -1.31 0.79
CA MET A 223 -8.26 -1.63 1.78
C MET A 223 -7.45 -0.38 2.17
N GLU A 224 -7.01 0.43 1.19
CA GLU A 224 -6.27 1.67 1.45
C GLU A 224 -7.13 2.69 2.20
N LEU A 225 -8.42 2.85 1.85
CA LEU A 225 -9.33 3.71 2.59
C LEU A 225 -9.51 3.25 4.06
N ALA A 226 -9.57 1.94 4.29
CA ALA A 226 -9.64 1.40 5.65
C ALA A 226 -8.36 1.70 6.45
N ASP A 227 -7.19 1.60 5.81
CA ASP A 227 -5.90 1.96 6.40
C ASP A 227 -5.82 3.45 6.73
N ASP A 228 -6.23 4.32 5.81
CA ASP A 228 -6.27 5.78 6.01
C ASP A 228 -7.21 6.17 7.17
N ILE A 229 -8.37 5.52 7.29
CA ILE A 229 -9.31 5.77 8.41
C ILE A 229 -8.68 5.34 9.73
N ALA A 230 -8.11 4.12 9.80
CA ALA A 230 -7.44 3.64 11.01
C ALA A 230 -6.29 4.57 11.42
N TYR A 231 -5.48 4.99 10.46
CA TYR A 231 -4.35 5.89 10.69
C TYR A 231 -4.81 7.26 11.21
N GLY A 232 -5.83 7.85 10.59
CA GLY A 232 -6.37 9.15 11.02
C GLY A 232 -6.96 9.13 12.43
N VAL A 233 -7.63 8.04 12.81
CA VAL A 233 -8.15 7.86 14.20
C VAL A 233 -6.98 7.74 15.17
N HIS A 234 -5.96 6.97 14.84
CA HIS A 234 -4.79 6.79 15.69
C HIS A 234 -4.00 8.08 15.88
N ASP A 235 -3.79 8.85 14.83
CA ASP A 235 -3.09 10.15 14.92
C ASP A 235 -3.86 11.12 15.83
N LEU A 236 -5.20 11.13 15.76
CA LEU A 236 -6.04 11.96 16.62
C LEU A 236 -5.94 11.52 18.09
N GLU A 237 -6.02 10.21 18.36
CA GLU A 237 -5.89 9.68 19.73
C GLU A 237 -4.49 9.99 20.30
N ASP A 238 -3.44 9.82 19.52
CA ASP A 238 -2.07 10.15 19.94
C ASP A 238 -1.91 11.66 20.21
N ALA A 239 -2.53 12.51 19.40
CA ALA A 239 -2.52 13.96 19.61
C ALA A 239 -3.22 14.36 20.92
N ILE A 240 -4.34 13.71 21.25
CA ILE A 240 -5.07 13.93 22.51
C ILE A 240 -4.24 13.44 23.70
N VAL A 241 -3.69 12.24 23.64
CA VAL A 241 -2.92 11.64 24.75
C VAL A 241 -1.63 12.43 25.01
N THR A 242 -1.00 12.94 23.97
CA THR A 242 0.25 13.75 24.10
C THR A 242 -0.03 15.22 24.42
N GLY A 243 -1.30 15.64 24.45
CA GLY A 243 -1.66 17.03 24.76
C GLY A 243 -1.29 18.05 23.68
N VAL A 244 -1.20 17.60 22.42
CA VAL A 244 -0.94 18.47 21.26
C VAL A 244 -2.22 19.12 20.77
N VAL A 245 -3.37 18.51 21.07
CA VAL A 245 -4.73 19.01 20.77
C VAL A 245 -5.55 19.06 22.04
#